data_a69a189db5c340622df384760aceb299
#
_entry.id   a69a189db5c340622df384760aceb299
#
_cell.length_a   1.000
_cell.length_b   1.000
_cell.length_c   1.000
_cell.angle_alpha   90.00
_cell.angle_beta   90.00
_cell.angle_gamma   90.00
#
_symmetry.space_group_name_H-M   'P 1'
#
loop_
_entity.id
_entity.type
_entity.pdbx_description
1 polymer ?
#
loop_
_entity_poly.entity_id
_entity_poly.type
_entity_poly.pdbx_seq_one_letter_code
_entity_poly.pdbx_strand_id
1 'polypeptide(L)' 'METAEERAVLDALDACPAHVDEVCERTGLPPRRAVEALLTLTLQAVVVEGPAGLFRRALR' A
#
# COMPACT_ATOMS: atom_id res chain seq x y z
N MET A 1 12.98 8.06 3.23
CA MET A 1 12.60 8.72 1.97
C MET A 1 11.75 7.79 1.14
N GLU A 2 10.65 8.27 0.61
CA GLU A 2 9.75 7.45 -0.19
C GLU A 2 10.32 7.18 -1.57
N THR A 3 10.15 5.95 -2.03
CA THR A 3 10.42 5.62 -3.43
C THR A 3 9.17 5.97 -4.26
N ALA A 4 9.36 5.99 -5.58
CA ALA A 4 8.23 6.22 -6.48
C ALA A 4 7.16 5.14 -6.30
N GLU A 5 7.57 3.90 -6.05
CA GLU A 5 6.63 2.81 -5.86
C GLU A 5 5.85 2.97 -4.57
N GLU A 6 6.52 3.37 -3.49
CA GLU A 6 5.85 3.62 -2.22
C GLU A 6 4.85 4.75 -2.35
N ARG A 7 5.21 5.79 -3.08
CA ARG A 7 4.29 6.91 -3.31
C ARG A 7 3.07 6.47 -4.10
N ALA A 8 3.27 5.64 -5.11
CA ALA A 8 2.16 5.14 -5.91
C ALA A 8 1.20 4.31 -5.04
N VAL A 9 1.75 3.49 -4.14
CA VAL A 9 0.92 2.69 -3.23
C VAL A 9 0.14 3.59 -2.29
N LEU A 10 0.78 4.61 -1.72
CA LEU A 10 0.08 5.53 -0.83
C LEU A 10 -1.04 6.26 -1.55
N ASP A 11 -0.79 6.71 -2.77
CA ASP A 11 -1.81 7.39 -3.54
C ASP A 11 -2.99 6.47 -3.83
N ALA A 12 -2.71 5.19 -4.11
CA ALA A 12 -3.77 4.22 -4.35
C ALA A 12 -4.62 4.02 -3.10
N LEU A 13 -4.00 3.97 -1.92
CA LEU A 13 -4.71 3.75 -0.68
C LEU A 13 -5.42 5.01 -0.18
N ASP A 14 -4.98 6.19 -0.63
CA ASP A 14 -5.68 7.44 -0.28
C ASP A 14 -7.11 7.44 -0.81
N ALA A 15 -7.33 6.81 -1.96
CA ALA A 15 -8.66 6.77 -2.54
C ALA A 15 -9.60 5.93 -1.69
N CYS A 16 -9.16 4.73 -1.31
CA CYS A 16 -9.92 3.86 -0.40
C CYS A 16 -9.03 2.68 -0.01
N PRO A 17 -9.34 2.02 1.09
CA PRO A 17 -8.59 0.82 1.48
C PRO A 17 -8.67 -0.25 0.38
N ALA A 18 -7.65 -1.08 0.31
CA ALA A 18 -7.55 -2.06 -0.76
C ALA A 18 -6.73 -3.27 -0.34
N HIS A 19 -7.03 -4.39 -0.97
CA HIS A 19 -6.19 -5.59 -0.87
C HIS A 19 -5.03 -5.48 -1.85
N VAL A 20 -4.04 -6.37 -1.69
CA VAL A 20 -2.85 -6.34 -2.54
C VAL A 20 -3.21 -6.36 -4.02
N ASP A 21 -4.16 -7.22 -4.40
CA ASP A 21 -4.54 -7.32 -5.82
C ASP A 21 -5.03 -5.99 -6.35
N GLU A 22 -5.83 -5.28 -5.58
CA GLU A 22 -6.34 -3.98 -5.99
C GLU A 22 -5.24 -2.94 -6.04
N VAL A 23 -4.30 -3.01 -5.11
CA VAL A 23 -3.15 -2.11 -5.13
C VAL A 23 -2.35 -2.32 -6.40
N CYS A 24 -2.14 -3.58 -6.78
CA CYS A 24 -1.44 -3.89 -8.03
C CYS A 24 -2.16 -3.28 -9.23
N GLU A 25 -3.48 -3.42 -9.27
CA GLU A 25 -4.25 -2.87 -10.39
C GLU A 25 -4.18 -1.36 -10.45
N ARG A 26 -4.28 -0.71 -9.30
CA ARG A 26 -4.29 0.76 -9.25
C ARG A 26 -2.93 1.36 -9.56
N THR A 27 -1.86 0.67 -9.15
CA THR A 27 -0.51 1.22 -9.30
C THR A 27 0.20 0.73 -10.55
N GLY A 28 -0.25 -0.40 -11.10
CA GLY A 28 0.47 -1.03 -12.21
C GLY A 28 1.69 -1.82 -11.77
N LEU A 29 1.92 -1.95 -10.48
CA LEU A 29 3.08 -2.68 -9.98
C LEU A 29 2.82 -4.18 -10.00
N PRO A 30 3.87 -4.99 -10.24
CA PRO A 30 3.74 -6.43 -10.07
C PRO A 30 3.54 -6.77 -8.59
N PRO A 31 2.89 -7.91 -8.29
CA PRO A 31 2.58 -8.25 -6.89
C PRO A 31 3.77 -8.20 -5.96
N ARG A 32 4.91 -8.68 -6.42
CA ARG A 32 6.12 -8.70 -5.60
C ARG A 32 6.52 -7.30 -5.15
N ARG A 33 6.50 -6.35 -6.10
CA ARG A 33 6.91 -5.00 -5.79
C ARG A 33 5.86 -4.31 -4.92
N ALA A 34 4.58 -4.59 -5.17
CA ALA A 34 3.51 -4.03 -4.35
C ALA A 34 3.62 -4.51 -2.91
N VAL A 35 3.87 -5.81 -2.71
CA VAL A 35 4.02 -6.36 -1.36
C VAL A 35 5.22 -5.74 -0.65
N GLU A 36 6.35 -5.61 -1.34
CA GLU A 36 7.53 -5.00 -0.73
C GLU A 36 7.25 -3.57 -0.26
N ALA A 37 6.58 -2.79 -1.11
CA ALA A 37 6.24 -1.42 -0.74
C ALA A 37 5.27 -1.40 0.44
N LEU A 38 4.27 -2.26 0.44
CA LEU A 38 3.31 -2.32 1.53
C LEU A 38 3.97 -2.71 2.84
N LEU A 39 4.89 -3.69 2.80
CA LEU A 39 5.60 -4.10 4.00
C LEU A 39 6.44 -2.95 4.58
N THR A 40 7.16 -2.25 3.71
CA THR A 40 7.98 -1.12 4.15
C THR A 40 7.10 -0.05 4.79
N LEU A 41 6.00 0.29 4.14
CA LEU A 41 5.11 1.33 4.66
C LEU A 41 4.43 0.90 5.95
N THR A 42 4.13 -0.38 6.10
CA THR A 42 3.55 -0.90 7.32
C THR A 42 4.54 -0.81 8.47
N LEU A 43 5.80 -1.14 8.20
CA LEU A 43 6.85 -1.03 9.21
C LEU A 43 7.05 0.41 9.65
N GLN A 44 6.83 1.36 8.75
CA GLN A 44 6.95 2.78 9.07
C GLN A 44 5.68 3.34 9.69
N ALA A 45 4.67 2.51 9.90
CA ALA A 45 3.37 2.90 10.46
C ALA A 45 2.62 3.92 9.60
N VAL A 46 2.95 3.98 8.32
CA VAL A 46 2.25 4.84 7.36
C VAL A 46 1.02 4.12 6.81
N VAL A 47 1.09 2.80 6.75
CA VAL A 47 0.00 1.95 6.28
C VAL A 47 -0.32 0.94 7.37
N VAL A 48 -1.58 0.59 7.50
CA VAL A 48 -2.07 -0.38 8.48
C VAL A 48 -2.75 -1.52 7.74
N GLU A 49 -2.42 -2.75 8.15
CA GLU A 49 -3.10 -3.92 7.63
C GLU A 49 -4.25 -4.28 8.57
N GLY A 50 -5.46 -4.24 8.04
CA GLY A 50 -6.64 -4.59 8.81
C GLY A 50 -7.04 -6.04 8.61
N PRO A 51 -8.23 -6.40 9.11
CA PRO A 51 -8.72 -7.77 8.95
C PRO A 51 -8.82 -8.18 7.49
N ALA A 52 -8.62 -9.48 7.23
CA ALA A 52 -8.77 -10.04 5.88
C ALA A 52 -7.78 -9.46 4.87
N GLY A 53 -6.65 -8.92 5.33
CA GLY A 53 -5.62 -8.42 4.43
C GLY A 53 -5.94 -7.10 3.77
N LEU A 54 -6.85 -6.32 4.33
CA LEU A 54 -7.21 -5.03 3.78
C LEU A 54 -6.25 -3.96 4.29
N PHE A 55 -5.49 -3.38 3.38
CA PHE A 55 -4.55 -2.32 3.74
C PHE A 55 -5.22 -0.96 3.62
N ARG A 56 -4.85 -0.07 4.52
CA ARG A 56 -5.31 1.31 4.45
C ARG A 56 -4.23 2.23 4.96
N ARG A 57 -4.30 3.47 4.52
CA ARG A 57 -3.35 4.46 5.00
C ARG A 57 -3.70 4.83 6.44
N ALA A 58 -2.68 4.89 7.29
CA ALA A 58 -2.89 5.24 8.68
C ALA A 58 -3.34 6.69 8.78
N LEU A 59 -4.31 6.91 9.65
CA LEU A 59 -4.76 8.27 9.94
C LEU A 59 -3.83 8.90 10.97
N ARG A 60 -3.71 10.21 10.90
CA ARG A 60 -2.82 10.97 11.77
C ARG A 60 -3.51 11.43 13.02
#